data_c41feabc1f1ec87f737eb4698fda23ef
#
_entry.id   c41feabc1f1ec87f737eb4698fda23ef
#
_cell.length_a   1.000
_cell.length_b   1.000
_cell.length_c   1.000
_cell.angle_alpha   90.00
_cell.angle_beta   90.00
_cell.angle_gamma   90.00
#
_symmetry.space_group_name_H-M   'P 1'
#
loop_
_entity.id
_entity.type
_entity.pdbx_description
1 polymer ?
#
loop_
_entity_poly.entity_id
_entity_poly.type
_entity_poly.pdbx_seq_one_letter_code
_entity_poly.pdbx_strand_id
1 'polypeptide(L)'
;MRCFPTTNNNHSNFVVLSLGSNLGDREYYLDYAIRHLPVTVHSKSDIIGTEPILKSSADPNWYNLYFLNMVVVGDTCLSVLELLSIIWRIEERCGRKKKDRGLWLPRTIDIDILFWNDSIIKTREITVPHSEILNRPFLLSLLAQTIPDYIHPEVGKNMKELFRLFV
;
A
#
# COMPACT_ATOMS: atom_id res chain seq x y z
N MET A 1 2.03 13.14 14.78
CA MET A 1 1.80 12.67 16.16
C MET A 1 3.09 12.03 16.63
N ARG A 2 3.79 12.58 17.62
CA ARG A 2 5.06 11.97 18.10
C ARG A 2 4.70 10.69 18.84
N CYS A 3 5.42 9.58 18.56
CA CYS A 3 5.33 8.36 19.36
C CYS A 3 5.62 8.69 20.82
N PHE A 4 4.64 8.56 21.70
CA PHE A 4 4.88 8.57 23.14
C PHE A 4 5.17 7.12 23.56
N PRO A 5 6.32 6.84 24.18
CA PRO A 5 6.65 5.50 24.61
C PRO A 5 5.78 5.12 25.80
N THR A 6 4.87 4.18 25.60
CA THR A 6 4.33 3.38 26.70
C THR A 6 5.16 2.11 26.77
N THR A 7 6.02 2.04 27.78
CA THR A 7 6.84 0.89 28.24
C THR A 7 7.84 0.28 27.22
N ASN A 8 9.11 0.64 27.41
CA ASN A 8 10.34 -0.12 27.11
C ASN A 8 10.33 -1.15 25.97
N ASN A 9 10.16 -0.72 24.73
CA ASN A 9 10.84 -1.30 23.57
C ASN A 9 10.83 -0.24 22.45
N ASN A 10 11.98 0.38 22.22
CA ASN A 10 12.22 1.31 21.10
C ASN A 10 12.32 0.57 19.77
N HIS A 11 11.38 -0.32 19.43
CA HIS A 11 11.36 -0.99 18.16
C HIS A 11 10.40 -0.27 17.21
N SER A 12 10.99 0.51 16.30
CA SER A 12 10.30 1.02 15.12
C SER A 12 10.19 -0.12 14.10
N ASN A 13 9.00 -0.35 13.56
CA ASN A 13 8.78 -1.33 12.52
C ASN A 13 8.89 -0.66 11.16
N PHE A 14 9.76 -1.19 10.30
CA PHE A 14 9.83 -0.79 8.89
C PHE A 14 8.56 -1.23 8.17
N VAL A 15 7.96 -0.33 7.41
CA VAL A 15 6.74 -0.60 6.65
C VAL A 15 6.82 -0.02 5.25
N VAL A 16 6.32 -0.77 4.29
CA VAL A 16 6.12 -0.32 2.90
C VAL A 16 4.65 -0.43 2.58
N LEU A 17 4.07 0.68 2.13
CA LEU A 17 2.66 0.81 1.82
C LEU A 17 2.47 1.13 0.33
N SER A 18 1.45 0.54 -0.28
CA SER A 18 0.90 0.98 -1.56
C SER A 18 -0.33 1.85 -1.32
N LEU A 19 -0.42 2.97 -2.00
CA LEU A 19 -1.58 3.84 -2.00
C LEU A 19 -2.12 3.95 -3.43
N GLY A 20 -3.44 3.75 -3.59
CA GLY A 20 -4.11 3.85 -4.88
C GLY A 20 -5.44 4.61 -4.78
N SER A 21 -5.73 5.46 -5.77
CA SER A 21 -7.00 6.20 -5.85
C SER A 21 -7.48 6.27 -7.30
N ASN A 22 -8.77 5.99 -7.55
CA ASN A 22 -9.36 6.11 -8.90
C ASN A 22 -10.74 6.80 -8.91
N LEU A 23 -11.14 7.46 -7.82
CA LEU A 23 -12.43 8.14 -7.71
C LEU A 23 -12.27 9.50 -7.02
N GLY A 24 -12.92 10.52 -7.58
CA GLY A 24 -12.88 11.88 -7.06
C GLY A 24 -11.54 12.58 -7.25
N ASP A 25 -11.18 13.46 -6.32
CA ASP A 25 -9.87 14.13 -6.31
C ASP A 25 -8.79 13.17 -5.81
N ARG A 26 -8.22 12.41 -6.75
CA ARG A 26 -7.29 11.31 -6.47
C ARG A 26 -6.03 11.79 -5.77
N GLU A 27 -5.47 12.93 -6.18
CA GLU A 27 -4.25 13.50 -5.58
C GLU A 27 -4.52 13.95 -4.15
N TYR A 28 -5.66 14.60 -3.91
CA TYR A 28 -6.10 14.96 -2.56
C TYR A 28 -6.18 13.75 -1.64
N TYR A 29 -6.77 12.64 -2.11
CA TYR A 29 -6.92 11.44 -1.27
C TYR A 29 -5.59 10.74 -0.98
N LEU A 30 -4.64 10.72 -1.92
CA LEU A 30 -3.29 10.23 -1.69
C LEU A 30 -2.57 11.06 -0.61
N ASP A 31 -2.61 12.38 -0.75
CA ASP A 31 -1.99 13.29 0.19
C ASP A 31 -2.68 13.27 1.58
N TYR A 32 -4.02 13.19 1.60
CA TYR A 32 -4.77 13.00 2.83
C TYR A 32 -4.34 11.73 3.58
N ALA A 33 -4.22 10.61 2.86
CA ALA A 33 -3.78 9.35 3.44
C ALA A 33 -2.38 9.45 4.06
N ILE A 34 -1.41 10.00 3.31
CA ILE A 34 -0.03 10.18 3.81
C ILE A 34 -0.01 11.02 5.10
N ARG A 35 -0.77 12.10 5.16
CA ARG A 35 -0.80 12.98 6.34
C ARG A 35 -1.45 12.35 7.57
N HIS A 36 -2.32 11.35 7.39
CA HIS A 36 -3.07 10.73 8.49
C HIS A 36 -2.53 9.35 8.88
N LEU A 37 -1.63 8.78 8.09
CA LEU A 37 -0.94 7.53 8.45
C LEU A 37 0.01 7.78 9.63
N PRO A 38 0.00 6.95 10.67
CA PRO A 38 0.92 7.02 11.81
C PRO A 38 2.28 6.37 11.43
N VAL A 39 2.88 6.88 10.34
CA VAL A 39 4.13 6.41 9.77
C VAL A 39 5.07 7.61 9.62
N THR A 40 6.29 7.49 10.11
CA THR A 40 7.37 8.43 9.81
C THR A 40 7.88 8.10 8.41
N VAL A 41 7.46 8.89 7.43
CA VAL A 41 7.79 8.64 6.01
C VAL A 41 9.25 9.00 5.73
N HIS A 42 10.01 8.06 5.16
CA HIS A 42 11.40 8.22 4.74
C HIS A 42 11.52 8.46 3.23
N SER A 43 10.71 7.74 2.44
CA SER A 43 10.73 7.82 0.98
C SER A 43 9.35 7.63 0.39
N LYS A 44 9.15 8.20 -0.79
CA LYS A 44 7.95 8.02 -1.62
C LYS A 44 8.38 7.81 -3.06
N SER A 45 7.66 6.97 -3.80
CA SER A 45 7.82 6.85 -5.24
C SER A 45 7.20 8.05 -5.97
N ASP A 46 7.42 8.12 -7.27
CA ASP A 46 6.58 8.90 -8.15
C ASP A 46 5.13 8.39 -8.12
N ILE A 47 4.20 9.28 -8.51
CA ILE A 47 2.80 8.90 -8.74
C ILE A 47 2.68 8.46 -10.20
N ILE A 48 2.15 7.26 -10.44
CA ILE A 48 1.91 6.74 -11.77
C ILE A 48 0.44 6.45 -12.03
N GLY A 49 0.00 6.67 -13.27
CA GLY A 49 -1.33 6.29 -13.74
C GLY A 49 -1.36 4.82 -14.18
N THR A 50 -2.39 4.07 -13.76
CA THR A 50 -2.62 2.71 -14.25
C THR A 50 -4.08 2.50 -14.63
N GLU A 51 -4.33 1.62 -15.59
CA GLU A 51 -5.67 1.17 -15.94
C GLU A 51 -6.31 0.38 -14.79
N PRO A 52 -7.64 0.48 -14.61
CA PRO A 52 -8.33 -0.36 -13.64
C PRO A 52 -8.35 -1.81 -14.14
N ILE A 53 -8.09 -2.76 -13.23
CA ILE A 53 -8.34 -4.18 -13.51
C ILE A 53 -9.80 -4.43 -13.22
N LEU A 54 -10.59 -4.71 -14.25
CA LEU A 54 -12.03 -4.88 -14.17
C LEU A 54 -12.42 -6.33 -14.45
N LYS A 55 -13.47 -6.79 -13.76
CA LYS A 55 -14.14 -8.05 -14.12
C LYS A 55 -14.99 -7.83 -15.35
N SER A 56 -15.26 -8.90 -16.11
CA SER A 56 -16.11 -8.85 -17.33
C SER A 56 -17.54 -8.33 -17.09
N SER A 57 -18.01 -8.38 -15.84
CA SER A 57 -19.32 -7.88 -15.41
C SER A 57 -19.27 -6.46 -14.82
N ALA A 58 -18.15 -5.75 -14.94
CA ALA A 58 -18.01 -4.39 -14.41
C ALA A 58 -18.83 -3.38 -15.22
N ASP A 59 -19.23 -2.29 -14.58
CA ASP A 59 -19.88 -1.18 -15.26
C ASP A 59 -18.93 -0.59 -16.32
N PRO A 60 -19.36 -0.44 -17.60
CA PRO A 60 -18.54 0.12 -18.66
C PRO A 60 -17.97 1.52 -18.35
N ASN A 61 -18.65 2.31 -17.54
CA ASN A 61 -18.15 3.63 -17.13
C ASN A 61 -16.87 3.56 -16.27
N TRP A 62 -16.54 2.42 -15.70
CA TRP A 62 -15.35 2.25 -14.86
C TRP A 62 -14.07 2.08 -15.66
N TYR A 63 -14.13 1.75 -16.97
CA TYR A 63 -12.94 1.63 -17.83
C TYR A 63 -12.11 2.91 -17.91
N ASN A 64 -12.73 4.07 -17.73
CA ASN A 64 -12.06 5.36 -17.74
C ASN A 64 -11.60 5.85 -16.37
N LEU A 65 -11.79 5.06 -15.31
CA LEU A 65 -11.39 5.41 -13.95
C LEU A 65 -9.96 4.92 -13.67
N TYR A 66 -8.99 5.58 -14.29
CA TYR A 66 -7.57 5.29 -14.07
C TYR A 66 -7.17 5.54 -12.62
N PHE A 67 -6.37 4.63 -12.07
CA PHE A 67 -5.76 4.80 -10.77
C PHE A 67 -4.58 5.76 -10.85
N LEU A 68 -4.40 6.54 -9.78
CA LEU A 68 -3.10 7.09 -9.40
C LEU A 68 -2.55 6.20 -8.28
N ASN A 69 -1.34 5.67 -8.50
CA ASN A 69 -0.70 4.76 -7.55
C ASN A 69 0.66 5.28 -7.13
N MET A 70 1.03 5.03 -5.87
CA MET A 70 2.35 5.31 -5.33
C MET A 70 2.72 4.33 -4.22
N VAL A 71 4.00 4.27 -3.89
CA VAL A 71 4.55 3.55 -2.75
C VAL A 71 5.09 4.55 -1.73
N VAL A 72 4.84 4.27 -0.46
CA VAL A 72 5.37 5.02 0.69
C VAL A 72 6.16 4.07 1.57
N VAL A 73 7.36 4.50 1.96
CA VAL A 73 8.28 3.76 2.82
C VAL A 73 8.52 4.54 4.10
N GLY A 74 8.49 3.88 5.23
CA GLY A 74 8.70 4.54 6.51
C GLY A 74 8.70 3.58 7.69
N ASP A 75 8.62 4.16 8.88
CA ASP A 75 8.62 3.43 10.14
C ASP A 75 7.39 3.78 10.99
N THR A 76 6.95 2.81 11.78
CA THR A 76 5.88 2.99 12.75
C THR A 76 6.17 2.29 14.07
N CYS A 77 5.69 2.85 15.19
CA CYS A 77 5.78 2.21 16.51
C CYS A 77 4.60 1.26 16.78
N LEU A 78 3.65 1.16 15.87
CA LEU A 78 2.48 0.30 16.00
C LEU A 78 2.80 -1.15 15.64
N SER A 79 1.96 -2.07 16.09
CA SER A 79 1.91 -3.42 15.51
C SER A 79 1.23 -3.39 14.14
N VAL A 80 1.41 -4.44 13.35
CA VAL A 80 0.81 -4.55 12.01
C VAL A 80 -0.72 -4.48 12.04
N LEU A 81 -1.36 -5.06 13.05
CA LEU A 81 -2.84 -5.05 13.19
C LEU A 81 -3.37 -3.68 13.65
N GLU A 82 -2.63 -2.96 14.49
CA GLU A 82 -2.97 -1.59 14.86
C GLU A 82 -2.89 -0.67 13.66
N LEU A 83 -1.80 -0.77 12.88
CA LEU A 83 -1.67 0.00 11.65
C LEU A 83 -2.80 -0.33 10.66
N LEU A 84 -3.10 -1.60 10.44
CA LEU A 84 -4.20 -2.05 9.57
C LEU A 84 -5.54 -1.46 10.02
N SER A 85 -5.82 -1.45 11.33
CA SER A 85 -7.02 -0.82 11.90
C SER A 85 -7.12 0.68 11.59
N ILE A 86 -5.99 1.39 11.62
CA ILE A 86 -5.94 2.83 11.33
C ILE A 86 -6.09 3.06 9.82
N ILE A 87 -5.45 2.25 8.98
CA ILE A 87 -5.64 2.27 7.52
C ILE A 87 -7.14 2.18 7.19
N TRP A 88 -7.83 1.22 7.75
CA TRP A 88 -9.28 1.06 7.53
C TRP A 88 -10.10 2.27 7.94
N ARG A 89 -9.74 2.95 9.04
CA ARG A 89 -10.40 4.20 9.45
C ARG A 89 -10.11 5.37 8.49
N ILE A 90 -8.90 5.45 7.94
CA ILE A 90 -8.55 6.45 6.93
C ILE A 90 -9.41 6.24 5.68
N GLU A 91 -9.48 5.00 5.18
CA GLU A 91 -10.31 4.64 4.02
C GLU A 91 -11.79 4.96 4.24
N GLU A 92 -12.33 4.64 5.41
CA GLU A 92 -13.73 4.95 5.78
C GLU A 92 -14.00 6.45 5.82
N ARG A 93 -13.07 7.24 6.37
CA ARG A 93 -13.18 8.72 6.35
C ARG A 93 -13.14 9.30 4.95
N CYS A 94 -12.44 8.65 4.02
CA CYS A 94 -12.43 8.99 2.60
C CYS A 94 -13.65 8.46 1.83
N GLY A 95 -14.62 7.85 2.50
CA GLY A 95 -15.89 7.39 1.91
C GLY A 95 -15.93 5.92 1.47
N ARG A 96 -14.86 5.13 1.66
CA ARG A 96 -14.85 3.70 1.37
C ARG A 96 -15.68 2.95 2.42
N LYS A 97 -16.73 2.26 2.00
CA LYS A 97 -17.59 1.51 2.93
C LYS A 97 -16.93 0.18 3.32
N LYS A 98 -17.07 -0.23 4.57
CA LYS A 98 -16.55 -1.50 5.08
C LYS A 98 -17.01 -2.71 4.23
N LYS A 99 -18.23 -2.70 3.74
CA LYS A 99 -18.80 -3.76 2.90
C LYS A 99 -18.18 -3.86 1.51
N ASP A 100 -17.48 -2.81 1.05
CA ASP A 100 -16.89 -2.73 -0.28
C ASP A 100 -15.44 -3.27 -0.29
N ARG A 101 -14.89 -3.63 0.89
CA ARG A 101 -13.55 -4.24 1.01
C ARG A 101 -13.51 -5.61 0.36
N GLY A 102 -12.43 -5.87 -0.37
CA GLY A 102 -12.29 -7.10 -1.16
C GLY A 102 -13.10 -7.10 -2.46
N LEU A 103 -13.89 -6.05 -2.72
CA LEU A 103 -14.59 -5.87 -3.99
C LEU A 103 -13.75 -4.97 -4.93
N TRP A 104 -13.82 -5.30 -6.22
CA TRP A 104 -13.12 -4.56 -7.28
C TRP A 104 -13.97 -3.37 -7.76
N LEU A 105 -14.25 -2.44 -6.84
CA LEU A 105 -15.06 -1.25 -7.09
C LEU A 105 -14.15 -0.02 -7.18
N PRO A 106 -14.58 1.03 -7.90
CA PRO A 106 -13.95 2.34 -7.83
C PRO A 106 -13.92 2.84 -6.38
N ARG A 107 -12.79 3.47 -6.00
CA ARG A 107 -12.56 3.90 -4.62
C ARG A 107 -11.73 5.17 -4.53
N THR A 108 -12.05 5.97 -3.56
CA THR A 108 -11.36 7.23 -3.26
C THR A 108 -9.92 7.00 -2.79
N ILE A 109 -9.71 5.95 -1.99
CA ILE A 109 -8.38 5.53 -1.52
C ILE A 109 -8.37 4.03 -1.21
N ASP A 110 -7.25 3.39 -1.51
CA ASP A 110 -6.89 2.01 -1.18
C ASP A 110 -5.48 2.01 -0.60
N ILE A 111 -5.29 1.42 0.57
CA ILE A 111 -3.99 1.42 1.26
C ILE A 111 -3.67 -0.01 1.64
N ASP A 112 -2.65 -0.58 1.01
CA ASP A 112 -2.18 -1.94 1.27
C ASP A 112 -0.82 -1.93 1.98
N ILE A 113 -0.64 -2.80 2.97
CA ILE A 113 0.66 -3.07 3.59
C ILE A 113 1.39 -4.08 2.70
N LEU A 114 2.46 -3.65 2.02
CA LEU A 114 3.24 -4.48 1.11
C LEU A 114 4.28 -5.31 1.87
N PHE A 115 5.05 -4.64 2.74
CA PHE A 115 6.07 -5.27 3.57
C PHE A 115 5.99 -4.77 5.01
N TRP A 116 6.37 -5.64 5.94
CA TRP A 116 6.45 -5.38 7.38
C TRP A 116 7.74 -5.99 7.92
N ASN A 117 8.77 -5.18 8.17
CA ASN A 117 10.13 -5.67 8.41
C ASN A 117 10.47 -6.74 7.34
N ASP A 118 11.20 -7.78 7.68
CA ASP A 118 11.46 -8.94 6.83
C ASP A 118 10.49 -10.09 7.11
N SER A 119 9.32 -9.79 7.67
CA SER A 119 8.39 -10.80 8.18
C SER A 119 7.53 -11.40 7.07
N ILE A 120 7.22 -12.69 7.22
CA ILE A 120 6.17 -13.39 6.48
C ILE A 120 5.00 -13.59 7.42
N ILE A 121 3.88 -12.91 7.15
CA ILE A 121 2.65 -12.96 7.96
C ILE A 121 1.52 -13.47 7.08
N LYS A 122 0.85 -14.53 7.49
CA LYS A 122 -0.31 -15.09 6.77
C LYS A 122 -1.42 -15.35 7.78
N THR A 123 -2.31 -14.38 7.90
CA THR A 123 -3.52 -14.48 8.74
C THR A 123 -4.78 -14.26 7.89
N ARG A 124 -5.93 -14.36 8.52
CA ARG A 124 -7.20 -14.04 7.86
C ARG A 124 -7.31 -12.56 7.50
N GLU A 125 -6.71 -11.71 8.33
CA GLU A 125 -6.83 -10.26 8.22
C GLU A 125 -5.78 -9.64 7.29
N ILE A 126 -4.58 -10.26 7.21
CA ILE A 126 -3.45 -9.69 6.47
C ILE A 126 -2.50 -10.77 5.96
N THR A 127 -1.99 -10.55 4.76
CA THR A 127 -0.88 -11.29 4.16
C THR A 127 0.26 -10.33 3.85
N VAL A 128 1.45 -10.58 4.39
CA VAL A 128 2.68 -9.83 4.15
C VAL A 128 3.81 -10.84 3.89
N PRO A 129 4.59 -10.72 2.84
CA PRO A 129 4.46 -9.77 1.72
C PRO A 129 3.10 -9.84 1.02
N HIS A 130 2.63 -8.70 0.52
CA HIS A 130 1.33 -8.64 -0.14
C HIS A 130 1.33 -9.49 -1.42
N SER A 131 0.34 -10.34 -1.59
CA SER A 131 0.28 -11.35 -2.67
C SER A 131 0.35 -10.77 -4.09
N GLU A 132 -0.09 -9.53 -4.27
CA GLU A 132 -0.12 -8.87 -5.56
C GLU A 132 1.22 -8.24 -5.99
N ILE A 133 2.24 -8.23 -5.14
CA ILE A 133 3.53 -7.60 -5.48
C ILE A 133 4.11 -8.17 -6.77
N LEU A 134 4.13 -9.49 -6.88
CA LEU A 134 4.71 -10.19 -8.04
C LEU A 134 3.78 -10.23 -9.26
N ASN A 135 2.49 -9.96 -9.09
CA ASN A 135 1.48 -9.99 -10.15
C ASN A 135 1.27 -8.62 -10.82
N ARG A 136 1.86 -7.55 -10.28
CA ARG A 136 1.66 -6.18 -10.74
C ARG A 136 2.99 -5.52 -11.13
N PRO A 137 3.36 -5.51 -12.43
CA PRO A 137 4.62 -4.92 -12.90
C PRO A 137 4.83 -3.46 -12.45
N PHE A 138 3.75 -2.66 -12.44
CA PHE A 138 3.82 -1.28 -11.99
C PHE A 138 4.26 -1.17 -10.51
N LEU A 139 3.80 -2.10 -9.67
CA LEU A 139 4.14 -2.11 -8.25
C LEU A 139 5.61 -2.45 -8.04
N LEU A 140 6.14 -3.42 -8.80
CA LEU A 140 7.58 -3.73 -8.82
C LEU A 140 8.41 -2.54 -9.30
N SER A 141 7.95 -1.78 -10.29
CA SER A 141 8.61 -0.56 -10.76
C SER A 141 8.74 0.47 -9.62
N LEU A 142 7.63 0.74 -8.91
CA LEU A 142 7.63 1.69 -7.79
C LEU A 142 8.49 1.21 -6.62
N LEU A 143 8.48 -0.09 -6.32
CA LEU A 143 9.33 -0.69 -5.29
C LEU A 143 10.81 -0.63 -5.67
N ALA A 144 11.16 -0.92 -6.92
CA ALA A 144 12.53 -0.80 -7.41
C ALA A 144 13.05 0.65 -7.40
N GLN A 145 12.17 1.64 -7.50
CA GLN A 145 12.50 3.06 -7.36
C GLN A 145 12.78 3.46 -5.91
N THR A 146 11.99 2.93 -4.96
CA THR A 146 12.03 3.38 -3.55
C THR A 146 12.94 2.55 -2.65
N ILE A 147 12.99 1.24 -2.88
CA ILE A 147 13.73 0.26 -2.06
C ILE A 147 14.44 -0.78 -2.94
N PRO A 148 15.30 -0.37 -3.90
CA PRO A 148 15.89 -1.25 -4.93
C PRO A 148 16.59 -2.48 -4.35
N ASP A 149 17.25 -2.34 -3.22
CA ASP A 149 18.08 -3.38 -2.59
C ASP A 149 17.33 -4.20 -1.52
N TYR A 150 16.07 -3.87 -1.24
CA TYR A 150 15.26 -4.62 -0.29
C TYR A 150 14.98 -6.03 -0.85
N ILE A 151 15.28 -7.06 -0.06
CA ILE A 151 15.11 -8.47 -0.44
C ILE A 151 13.68 -8.91 -0.11
N HIS A 152 12.94 -9.41 -1.10
CA HIS A 152 11.62 -9.98 -0.88
C HIS A 152 11.70 -11.24 0.00
N PRO A 153 11.07 -11.28 1.18
CA PRO A 153 11.29 -12.35 2.17
C PRO A 153 10.95 -13.76 1.67
N GLU A 154 9.98 -13.91 0.77
CA GLU A 154 9.60 -15.23 0.23
C GLU A 154 10.40 -15.63 -1.01
N VAL A 155 10.90 -14.67 -1.79
CA VAL A 155 11.54 -14.95 -3.09
C VAL A 155 13.05 -14.91 -3.02
N GLY A 156 13.62 -14.19 -2.04
CA GLY A 156 15.06 -14.07 -1.87
C GLY A 156 15.78 -13.23 -2.93
N LYS A 157 15.03 -12.43 -3.70
CA LYS A 157 15.57 -11.47 -4.69
C LYS A 157 15.26 -10.05 -4.28
N ASN A 158 16.13 -9.10 -4.63
CA ASN A 158 15.87 -7.69 -4.37
C ASN A 158 14.86 -7.10 -5.37
N MET A 159 14.28 -5.93 -5.03
CA MET A 159 13.22 -5.32 -5.85
C MET A 159 13.69 -4.96 -7.26
N LYS A 160 14.93 -4.54 -7.42
CA LYS A 160 15.52 -4.20 -8.72
C LYS A 160 15.69 -5.45 -9.60
N GLU A 161 16.07 -6.59 -9.03
CA GLU A 161 16.16 -7.87 -9.74
C GLU A 161 14.77 -8.36 -10.14
N LEU A 162 13.80 -8.29 -9.22
CA LEU A 162 12.42 -8.69 -9.51
C LEU A 162 11.83 -7.84 -10.63
N PHE A 163 11.99 -6.52 -10.59
CA PHE A 163 11.51 -5.65 -11.66
C PHE A 163 12.10 -6.03 -13.02
N ARG A 164 13.40 -6.32 -13.09
CA ARG A 164 14.07 -6.71 -14.37
C ARG A 164 13.54 -8.03 -14.97
N LEU A 165 12.89 -8.88 -14.17
CA LEU A 165 12.29 -10.12 -14.66
C LEU A 165 10.96 -9.89 -15.40
N PHE A 166 10.35 -8.71 -15.25
CA PHE A 166 9.06 -8.35 -15.83
C PHE A 166 9.16 -7.30 -16.97
N VAL A 167 10.36 -6.84 -17.25
CA VAL A 167 10.67 -5.90 -18.32
C VAL A 167 11.50 -6.63 -19.40
#